data_65084649692639f112127e158b0d58ad
#
_entry.id   65084649692639f112127e158b0d58ad
#
_cell.length_a   1.000
_cell.length_b   1.000
_cell.length_c   1.000
_cell.angle_alpha   90.00
_cell.angle_beta   90.00
_cell.angle_gamma   90.00
#
_symmetry.space_group_name_H-M   'P 1'
#
loop_
_entity.id
_entity.type
_entity.pdbx_description
1 polymer ?
#
loop_
_entity_poly.entity_id
_entity_poly.type
_entity_poly.pdbx_seq_one_letter_code
_entity_poly.pdbx_strand_id
1 'polypeptide(L)'
;MFIDSCPPDPLGGRNRDKRLTYGHTFYTHRXXXXGYTYRDLTEDMRPFMKHWKELDIRFDAVYSGFLGSFEQLDIVKEFFSLFKREDNLILVDPVMGDNGELYKIFTPKFAKGMRSLCERADIIVPNLTEAALLLGEPYQAGPYTKAYIDGILHKLSQLGPKQVVLTGVYFDEKELGAATFDMERNATEYVLTEKIPGYYHGTGDVFASALLSGLLNNFNLERSAEIAVRFTAESILRTFKAQTDYRFGVNFEQSIPDLLKELKLI
;
A
#
# COMPACT_ATOMS: atom_id res chain seq x y z
N MET A 1 2.51 3.26 9.24
CA MET A 1 2.96 1.86 9.23
C MET A 1 1.92 1.02 9.94
N PHE A 2 1.42 0.01 9.27
CA PHE A 2 0.50 -0.96 9.87
C PHE A 2 1.24 -2.28 10.03
N ILE A 3 1.10 -2.88 11.19
CA ILE A 3 1.75 -4.15 11.52
C ILE A 3 0.67 -5.11 12.00
N ASP A 4 0.54 -6.24 11.32
CA ASP A 4 -0.38 -7.29 11.73
C ASP A 4 0.39 -8.35 12.52
N SER A 5 -0.07 -8.65 13.73
CA SER A 5 0.51 -9.69 14.56
C SER A 5 -0.59 -10.61 15.08
N CYS A 6 -0.37 -11.90 14.93
CA CYS A 6 -1.21 -12.91 15.54
C CYS A 6 -0.35 -13.69 16.53
N PRO A 7 -0.49 -13.48 17.85
CA PRO A 7 0.26 -14.27 18.82
C PRO A 7 -0.20 -15.74 18.74
N PRO A 8 0.71 -16.69 18.93
CA PRO A 8 0.34 -18.10 18.92
C PRO A 8 -0.66 -18.42 20.03
N ASP A 9 -1.72 -19.11 19.67
CA ASP A 9 -2.69 -19.59 20.64
C ASP A 9 -2.03 -20.72 21.47
N PRO A 10 -1.97 -20.59 22.79
CA PRO A 10 -1.40 -21.65 23.64
C PRO A 10 -2.21 -22.95 23.59
N LEU A 11 -3.39 -22.94 22.98
CA LEU A 11 -4.24 -24.13 22.83
C LEU A 11 -4.24 -24.70 21.42
N GLY A 12 -3.37 -24.21 20.53
CA GLY A 12 -3.17 -24.77 19.19
C GLY A 12 -4.22 -24.37 18.16
N GLY A 13 -5.12 -23.47 18.47
CA GLY A 13 -6.04 -22.88 17.52
C GLY A 13 -5.55 -21.51 17.06
N ARG A 14 -5.60 -21.25 15.77
CA ARG A 14 -5.26 -19.92 15.24
C ARG A 14 -6.37 -18.94 15.61
N ASN A 15 -6.16 -18.14 16.66
CA ASN A 15 -7.10 -17.09 16.98
C ASN A 15 -6.78 -15.86 16.12
N ARG A 16 -7.49 -15.74 15.00
CA ARG A 16 -7.30 -14.66 14.02
C ARG A 16 -7.86 -13.31 14.48
N ASP A 17 -8.35 -13.23 15.73
CA ASP A 17 -9.12 -12.06 16.17
C ASP A 17 -8.31 -10.97 16.87
N LYS A 18 -6.99 -11.12 16.97
CA LYS A 18 -6.16 -10.08 17.61
C LYS A 18 -5.22 -9.44 16.60
N ARG A 19 -5.76 -8.45 15.91
CA ARG A 19 -4.96 -7.59 15.03
C ARG A 19 -4.45 -6.41 15.85
N LEU A 20 -3.15 -6.32 16.02
CA LEU A 20 -2.51 -5.12 16.55
C LEU A 20 -2.19 -4.21 15.36
N THR A 21 -3.01 -3.20 15.16
CA THR A 21 -2.75 -2.19 14.16
C THR A 21 -2.04 -1.02 14.83
N TYR A 22 -0.83 -0.75 14.40
CA TYR A 22 -0.05 0.37 14.93
C TYR A 22 0.15 1.37 13.81
N GLY A 23 -0.41 2.57 13.98
CA GLY A 23 -0.22 3.68 13.05
C GLY A 23 0.76 4.67 13.65
N HIS A 24 1.78 5.01 12.90
CA HIS A 24 2.82 5.94 13.35
C HIS A 24 2.55 7.38 13.03
N THR A 25 1.54 7.67 12.25
CA THR A 25 1.32 9.03 11.81
C THR A 25 -0.15 9.32 11.87
N PHE A 26 -0.53 10.19 12.77
CA PHE A 26 -1.89 10.68 12.80
C PHE A 26 -1.99 11.89 11.89
N TYR A 27 -2.41 11.65 10.65
CA TYR A 27 -2.88 12.75 9.82
C TYR A 27 -4.32 13.05 10.18
N THR A 28 -4.54 14.14 10.88
CA THR A 28 -5.88 14.69 10.94
C THR A 28 -6.01 15.67 9.77
N HIS A 29 -6.53 15.18 8.69
CA HIS A 29 -6.97 15.90 7.51
C HIS A 29 -5.89 16.53 6.64
N ARG A 30 -5.69 15.86 5.54
CA ARG A 30 -4.92 16.42 4.45
C ARG A 30 -5.82 17.27 3.55
N UNK A 31 -6.16 18.17 4.01
CA UNK A 31 -6.83 19.14 3.21
C UNK A 31 -5.82 20.17 2.92
N UNK A 32 -5.49 20.22 1.97
CA UNK A 32 -4.55 21.16 1.61
C UNK A 32 -4.79 22.51 2.08
N UNK A 33 -5.80 22.71 2.22
CA UNK A 33 -6.22 23.97 2.63
C UNK A 33 -6.59 24.11 4.07
N UNK A 34 -6.91 23.16 4.53
CA UNK A 34 -7.36 23.22 5.86
C UNK A 34 -6.26 23.03 6.85
N GLY A 35 -5.17 22.71 6.53
CA GLY A 35 -4.08 22.48 7.44
C GLY A 35 -4.13 21.11 8.10
N TYR A 36 -3.13 20.81 8.89
CA TYR A 36 -3.07 19.54 9.62
C TYR A 36 -2.28 19.74 10.91
N THR A 37 -2.46 18.85 11.86
CA THR A 37 -1.58 18.71 13.02
C THR A 37 -0.73 17.46 12.83
N TYR A 38 0.50 17.51 13.30
CA TYR A 38 1.46 16.42 13.11
C TYR A 38 2.24 16.20 14.40
N ARG A 39 2.33 14.94 14.77
CA ARG A 39 3.23 14.53 15.86
C ARG A 39 4.16 13.45 15.35
N ASP A 40 5.44 13.71 15.43
CA ASP A 40 6.47 12.74 15.03
C ASP A 40 6.70 11.75 16.16
N LEU A 41 6.56 10.46 15.86
CA LEU A 41 6.75 9.36 16.80
C LEU A 41 8.04 8.57 16.50
N THR A 42 8.99 9.18 15.79
CA THR A 42 10.24 8.50 15.40
C THR A 42 10.97 7.92 16.62
N GLU A 43 11.02 8.68 17.71
CA GLU A 43 11.71 8.25 18.95
C GLU A 43 11.05 7.02 19.58
N ASP A 44 9.77 6.80 19.35
CA ASP A 44 9.03 5.67 19.92
C ASP A 44 9.22 4.37 19.12
N MET A 45 9.63 4.46 17.85
CA MET A 45 9.66 3.30 16.95
C MET A 45 10.61 2.20 17.45
N ARG A 46 11.87 2.55 17.80
CA ARG A 46 12.83 1.56 18.31
C ARG A 46 12.42 0.95 19.65
N PRO A 47 11.94 1.74 20.64
CA PRO A 47 11.38 1.15 21.86
C PRO A 47 10.27 0.13 21.60
N PHE A 48 9.34 0.41 20.65
CA PHE A 48 8.30 -0.57 20.31
C PHE A 48 8.89 -1.83 19.68
N MET A 49 9.82 -1.67 18.74
CA MET A 49 10.49 -2.82 18.11
C MET A 49 11.19 -3.71 19.13
N LYS A 50 11.91 -3.07 20.07
CA LYS A 50 12.59 -3.79 21.15
C LYS A 50 11.59 -4.59 21.99
N HIS A 51 10.50 -3.95 22.40
CA HIS A 51 9.47 -4.59 23.20
C HIS A 51 8.83 -5.78 22.48
N TRP A 52 8.49 -5.62 21.20
CA TRP A 52 7.93 -6.72 20.41
C TRP A 52 8.90 -7.88 20.25
N LYS A 53 10.19 -7.58 20.13
CA LYS A 53 11.23 -8.61 20.06
C LYS A 53 11.33 -9.37 21.40
N GLU A 54 11.27 -8.65 22.52
CA GLU A 54 11.29 -9.25 23.87
C GLU A 54 10.08 -10.16 24.11
N LEU A 55 8.93 -9.82 23.50
CA LEU A 55 7.70 -10.61 23.59
C LEU A 55 7.64 -11.76 22.56
N ASP A 56 8.67 -11.92 21.72
CA ASP A 56 8.70 -12.87 20.60
C ASP A 56 7.47 -12.75 19.69
N ILE A 57 7.04 -11.49 19.42
CA ILE A 57 5.88 -11.25 18.55
C ILE A 57 6.25 -11.63 17.11
N ARG A 58 5.35 -12.36 16.47
CA ARG A 58 5.47 -12.78 15.08
C ARG A 58 4.38 -12.09 14.26
N PHE A 59 4.80 -11.53 13.13
CA PHE A 59 3.91 -10.81 12.22
C PHE A 59 3.68 -11.68 10.98
N ASP A 60 2.42 -11.83 10.58
CA ASP A 60 2.07 -12.49 9.31
C ASP A 60 2.40 -11.59 8.11
N ALA A 61 2.32 -10.28 8.33
CA ALA A 61 2.75 -9.30 7.32
C ALA A 61 3.24 -8.01 7.97
N VAL A 62 4.07 -7.29 7.24
CA VAL A 62 4.47 -5.92 7.59
C VAL A 62 4.08 -5.03 6.41
N TYR A 63 3.27 -4.02 6.67
CA TYR A 63 2.88 -3.03 5.67
C TYR A 63 3.46 -1.67 6.06
N SER A 64 4.25 -1.10 5.16
CA SER A 64 4.81 0.24 5.33
C SER A 64 4.19 1.17 4.29
N GLY A 65 3.57 2.25 4.77
CA GLY A 65 3.07 3.34 3.92
C GLY A 65 3.90 4.60 4.13
N PHE A 66 3.25 5.72 4.40
CA PHE A 66 3.92 7.01 4.55
C PHE A 66 4.99 6.98 5.64
N LEU A 67 6.18 7.47 5.29
CA LEU A 67 7.31 7.68 6.19
C LEU A 67 7.80 9.13 6.02
N GLY A 68 7.94 9.86 7.13
CA GLY A 68 8.18 11.30 7.09
C GLY A 68 9.64 11.71 7.05
N SER A 69 10.58 10.79 7.24
CA SER A 69 12.00 11.15 7.36
C SER A 69 12.93 10.01 6.94
N PHE A 70 14.20 10.37 6.71
CA PHE A 70 15.24 9.36 6.45
C PHE A 70 15.45 8.44 7.65
N GLU A 71 15.35 9.00 8.85
CA GLU A 71 15.49 8.19 10.07
C GLU A 71 14.39 7.11 10.13
N GLN A 72 13.15 7.48 9.80
CA GLN A 72 12.06 6.50 9.75
C GLN A 72 12.34 5.42 8.69
N LEU A 73 12.87 5.80 7.52
CA LEU A 73 13.25 4.80 6.50
C LEU A 73 14.29 3.81 7.06
N ASP A 74 15.29 4.31 7.78
CA ASP A 74 16.33 3.44 8.35
C ASP A 74 15.77 2.54 9.46
N ILE A 75 14.89 3.08 10.31
CA ILE A 75 14.24 2.30 11.38
C ILE A 75 13.36 1.19 10.77
N VAL A 76 12.62 1.49 9.68
CA VAL A 76 11.78 0.48 9.02
C VAL A 76 12.66 -0.60 8.37
N LYS A 77 13.82 -0.25 7.80
CA LYS A 77 14.77 -1.26 7.31
C LYS A 77 15.31 -2.14 8.44
N GLU A 78 15.58 -1.54 9.62
CA GLU A 78 15.95 -2.31 10.81
C GLU A 78 14.81 -3.25 11.20
N PHE A 79 13.55 -2.76 11.16
CA PHE A 79 12.37 -3.56 11.44
C PHE A 79 12.30 -4.77 10.50
N PHE A 80 12.46 -4.54 9.19
CA PHE A 80 12.46 -5.66 8.21
C PHE A 80 13.54 -6.69 8.56
N SER A 81 14.74 -6.23 8.91
CA SER A 81 15.85 -7.13 9.26
C SER A 81 15.56 -7.95 10.53
N LEU A 82 14.82 -7.39 11.49
CA LEU A 82 14.52 -8.06 12.76
C LEU A 82 13.34 -9.02 12.66
N PHE A 83 12.34 -8.72 11.83
CA PHE A 83 11.05 -9.42 11.86
C PHE A 83 10.72 -10.15 10.55
N LYS A 84 11.55 -10.02 9.49
CA LYS A 84 11.35 -10.79 8.25
C LYS A 84 11.60 -12.27 8.51
N ARG A 85 10.69 -13.09 8.03
CA ARG A 85 10.79 -14.57 8.05
C ARG A 85 10.36 -15.08 6.69
N GLU A 86 10.58 -16.37 6.46
CA GLU A 86 10.20 -17.03 5.20
C GLU A 86 8.69 -17.07 4.99
N ASP A 87 7.95 -17.07 6.10
CA ASP A 87 6.48 -17.24 6.09
C ASP A 87 5.69 -15.94 6.24
N ASN A 88 6.35 -14.77 6.25
CA ASN A 88 5.63 -13.50 6.32
C ASN A 88 5.89 -12.62 5.08
N LEU A 89 5.02 -11.65 4.87
CA LEU A 89 5.08 -10.73 3.73
C LEU A 89 5.52 -9.34 4.16
N ILE A 90 6.40 -8.72 3.37
CA ILE A 90 6.70 -7.29 3.48
C ILE A 90 6.10 -6.59 2.27
N LEU A 91 5.13 -5.72 2.52
CA LEU A 91 4.49 -4.87 1.52
C LEU A 91 4.89 -3.42 1.76
N VAL A 92 5.43 -2.77 0.73
CA VAL A 92 5.77 -1.34 0.80
C VAL A 92 4.92 -0.56 -0.19
N ASP A 93 4.14 0.38 0.35
CA ASP A 93 3.49 1.44 -0.42
C ASP A 93 4.43 2.65 -0.32
N PRO A 94 5.14 3.02 -1.41
CA PRO A 94 6.20 4.01 -1.34
C PRO A 94 5.68 5.44 -1.42
N VAL A 95 4.79 5.80 -0.50
CA VAL A 95 4.06 7.08 -0.49
C VAL A 95 5.03 8.26 -0.52
N MET A 96 5.14 8.92 -1.67
CA MET A 96 6.03 10.10 -1.78
C MET A 96 5.61 11.13 -2.82
N GLY A 97 4.63 10.81 -3.67
CA GLY A 97 4.22 11.76 -4.71
C GLY A 97 2.97 11.36 -5.45
N ASP A 98 2.42 12.31 -6.22
CA ASP A 98 1.23 12.08 -7.02
C ASP A 98 1.19 13.10 -8.16
N ASN A 99 0.51 12.74 -9.27
CA ASN A 99 0.34 13.60 -10.46
C ASN A 99 1.65 14.17 -11.00
N GLY A 100 2.71 13.36 -10.98
CA GLY A 100 4.03 13.74 -11.50
C GLY A 100 4.88 14.56 -10.53
N GLU A 101 4.37 14.86 -9.34
CA GLU A 101 5.07 15.71 -8.38
C GLU A 101 5.38 14.98 -7.07
N LEU A 102 6.59 15.20 -6.58
CA LEU A 102 6.99 14.80 -5.23
C LEU A 102 6.23 15.66 -4.21
N TYR A 103 5.74 15.07 -3.14
CA TYR A 103 5.11 15.84 -2.07
C TYR A 103 6.09 16.86 -1.47
N LYS A 104 5.62 18.06 -1.15
CA LYS A 104 6.43 19.21 -0.73
C LYS A 104 7.35 18.97 0.46
N ILE A 105 7.01 18.00 1.29
CA ILE A 105 7.84 17.66 2.46
C ILE A 105 9.05 16.80 2.09
N PHE A 106 9.11 16.26 0.88
CA PHE A 106 10.17 15.37 0.45
C PHE A 106 11.12 16.03 -0.54
N THR A 107 12.34 15.50 -0.60
CA THR A 107 13.36 15.91 -1.56
C THR A 107 13.65 14.77 -2.54
N PRO A 108 14.25 15.04 -3.70
CA PRO A 108 14.66 13.96 -4.61
C PRO A 108 15.58 12.92 -3.96
N LYS A 109 16.34 13.32 -2.94
CA LYS A 109 17.17 12.37 -2.17
C LYS A 109 16.30 11.38 -1.39
N PHE A 110 15.11 11.81 -0.94
CA PHE A 110 14.17 10.92 -0.22
C PHE A 110 13.69 9.77 -1.13
N ALA A 111 13.43 10.04 -2.41
CA ALA A 111 13.03 9.00 -3.35
C ALA A 111 14.09 7.88 -3.47
N LYS A 112 15.38 8.25 -3.42
CA LYS A 112 16.47 7.25 -3.39
C LYS A 112 16.46 6.41 -2.11
N GLY A 113 16.14 7.03 -0.98
CA GLY A 113 15.96 6.32 0.29
C GLY A 113 14.80 5.35 0.25
N MET A 114 13.66 5.80 -0.30
CA MET A 114 12.46 4.97 -0.48
C MET A 114 12.75 3.78 -1.42
N ARG A 115 13.50 4.01 -2.51
CA ARG A 115 13.93 2.92 -3.39
C ARG A 115 14.66 1.84 -2.60
N SER A 116 15.59 2.23 -1.71
CA SER A 116 16.34 1.24 -0.91
C SER A 116 15.47 0.48 0.11
N LEU A 117 14.31 1.02 0.46
CA LEU A 117 13.31 0.31 1.27
C LEU A 117 12.54 -0.69 0.38
N CYS A 118 12.11 -0.26 -0.81
CA CYS A 118 11.41 -1.11 -1.78
C CYS A 118 12.24 -2.34 -2.18
N GLU A 119 13.57 -2.17 -2.29
CA GLU A 119 14.49 -3.28 -2.60
C GLU A 119 14.44 -4.43 -1.59
N ARG A 120 13.89 -4.19 -0.40
CA ARG A 120 13.78 -5.18 0.68
C ARG A 120 12.36 -5.75 0.84
N ALA A 121 11.43 -5.30 0.01
CA ALA A 121 10.04 -5.72 0.06
C ALA A 121 9.81 -6.98 -0.77
N ASP A 122 8.83 -7.78 -0.37
CA ASP A 122 8.31 -8.86 -1.23
C ASP A 122 7.39 -8.27 -2.31
N ILE A 123 6.61 -7.25 -1.92
CA ILE A 123 5.61 -6.60 -2.77
C ILE A 123 5.75 -5.08 -2.64
N ILE A 124 5.66 -4.37 -3.76
CA ILE A 124 5.55 -2.90 -3.74
C ILE A 124 4.28 -2.46 -4.46
N VAL A 125 3.70 -1.33 -3.99
CA VAL A 125 2.41 -0.85 -4.49
C VAL A 125 2.52 0.64 -4.89
N PRO A 126 3.43 1.01 -5.82
CA PRO A 126 3.55 2.40 -6.24
C PRO A 126 2.41 2.84 -7.16
N ASN A 127 2.12 4.15 -7.16
CA ASN A 127 1.40 4.78 -8.26
C ASN A 127 2.40 5.16 -9.39
N LEU A 128 1.90 5.67 -10.52
CA LEU A 128 2.77 6.00 -11.68
C LEU A 128 3.83 7.07 -11.36
N THR A 129 3.51 8.01 -10.48
CA THR A 129 4.47 9.05 -10.05
C THR A 129 5.59 8.43 -9.23
N GLU A 130 5.20 7.60 -8.28
CA GLU A 130 6.15 6.91 -7.41
C GLU A 130 7.02 5.95 -8.19
N ALA A 131 6.42 5.24 -9.16
CA ALA A 131 7.16 4.37 -10.09
C ALA A 131 8.25 5.16 -10.82
N ALA A 132 7.90 6.31 -11.40
CA ALA A 132 8.86 7.18 -12.08
C ALA A 132 9.98 7.63 -11.13
N LEU A 133 9.61 8.04 -9.91
CA LEU A 133 10.58 8.49 -8.90
C LEU A 133 11.52 7.35 -8.46
N LEU A 134 10.98 6.14 -8.24
CA LEU A 134 11.77 4.96 -7.86
C LEU A 134 12.76 4.57 -8.97
N LEU A 135 12.33 4.67 -10.22
CA LEU A 135 13.17 4.35 -11.38
C LEU A 135 14.13 5.48 -11.75
N GLY A 136 13.87 6.70 -11.27
CA GLY A 136 14.65 7.87 -11.67
C GLY A 136 14.36 8.28 -13.12
N GLU A 137 13.13 8.03 -13.59
CA GLU A 137 12.68 8.32 -14.95
C GLU A 137 11.68 9.47 -14.94
N PRO A 138 11.53 10.19 -16.06
CA PRO A 138 10.49 11.21 -16.16
C PRO A 138 9.10 10.62 -16.04
N TYR A 139 8.24 11.28 -15.29
CA TYR A 139 6.82 10.91 -15.22
C TYR A 139 6.15 11.16 -16.56
N GLN A 140 5.31 10.22 -16.97
CA GLN A 140 4.46 10.36 -18.16
C GLN A 140 3.01 10.32 -17.70
N ALA A 141 2.22 11.31 -18.11
CA ALA A 141 0.77 11.30 -17.88
C ALA A 141 0.07 10.35 -18.85
N GLY A 142 -1.00 9.71 -18.39
CA GLY A 142 -1.79 8.83 -19.24
C GLY A 142 -2.68 9.58 -20.23
N PRO A 143 -3.49 8.90 -21.01
CA PRO A 143 -3.68 7.44 -21.00
C PRO A 143 -2.44 6.68 -21.48
N TYR A 144 -2.23 5.52 -20.91
CA TYR A 144 -1.01 4.72 -21.13
C TYR A 144 -1.19 3.68 -22.22
N THR A 145 -0.08 3.13 -22.70
CA THR A 145 -0.11 1.90 -23.51
C THR A 145 0.26 0.71 -22.65
N LYS A 146 -0.22 -0.49 -22.99
CA LYS A 146 0.16 -1.71 -22.27
C LYS A 146 1.68 -1.88 -22.26
N ALA A 147 2.34 -1.66 -23.39
CA ALA A 147 3.80 -1.78 -23.50
C ALA A 147 4.54 -0.86 -22.50
N TYR A 148 4.03 0.35 -22.29
CA TYR A 148 4.61 1.27 -21.31
C TYR A 148 4.45 0.73 -19.88
N ILE A 149 3.23 0.29 -19.53
CA ILE A 149 2.95 -0.26 -18.19
C ILE A 149 3.78 -1.53 -17.94
N ASP A 150 3.83 -2.46 -18.93
CA ASP A 150 4.67 -3.67 -18.82
C ASP A 150 6.13 -3.31 -18.56
N GLY A 151 6.65 -2.32 -19.32
CA GLY A 151 8.02 -1.85 -19.13
C GLY A 151 8.29 -1.32 -17.74
N ILE A 152 7.37 -0.54 -17.18
CA ILE A 152 7.47 -0.01 -15.81
C ILE A 152 7.46 -1.17 -14.79
N LEU A 153 6.50 -2.09 -14.91
CA LEU A 153 6.37 -3.24 -14.02
C LEU A 153 7.66 -4.08 -13.97
N HIS A 154 8.19 -4.41 -15.15
CA HIS A 154 9.44 -5.18 -15.24
C HIS A 154 10.62 -4.43 -14.62
N LYS A 155 10.77 -3.12 -14.87
CA LYS A 155 11.85 -2.34 -14.28
C LYS A 155 11.73 -2.28 -12.75
N LEU A 156 10.51 -2.12 -12.23
CA LEU A 156 10.26 -2.10 -10.79
C LEU A 156 10.62 -3.45 -10.15
N SER A 157 10.27 -4.56 -10.77
CA SER A 157 10.61 -5.88 -10.22
C SER A 157 12.13 -6.11 -10.19
N GLN A 158 12.88 -5.50 -11.12
CA GLN A 158 14.34 -5.57 -11.12
C GLN A 158 14.99 -4.82 -9.95
N LEU A 159 14.23 -4.00 -9.21
CA LEU A 159 14.74 -3.37 -8.00
C LEU A 159 14.88 -4.36 -6.84
N GLY A 160 14.13 -5.47 -6.86
CA GLY A 160 14.19 -6.49 -5.81
C GLY A 160 12.87 -7.18 -5.47
N PRO A 161 11.74 -6.47 -5.45
CA PRO A 161 10.47 -7.11 -5.08
C PRO A 161 10.03 -8.14 -6.12
N LYS A 162 9.54 -9.28 -5.64
CA LYS A 162 9.04 -10.35 -6.52
C LYS A 162 7.69 -10.01 -7.14
N GLN A 163 6.93 -9.16 -6.48
CA GLN A 163 5.59 -8.78 -6.91
C GLN A 163 5.46 -7.26 -6.93
N VAL A 164 4.85 -6.74 -7.99
CA VAL A 164 4.62 -5.30 -8.18
C VAL A 164 3.15 -5.09 -8.49
N VAL A 165 2.52 -4.13 -7.80
CA VAL A 165 1.15 -3.69 -8.10
C VAL A 165 1.20 -2.20 -8.40
N LEU A 166 1.06 -1.83 -9.65
CA LEU A 166 1.13 -0.45 -10.11
C LEU A 166 -0.30 0.12 -10.13
N THR A 167 -0.55 1.15 -9.34
CA THR A 167 -1.88 1.77 -9.23
C THR A 167 -1.99 3.01 -10.11
N GLY A 168 -3.22 3.43 -10.38
CA GLY A 168 -3.49 4.60 -11.22
C GLY A 168 -3.36 4.30 -12.71
N VAL A 169 -3.49 3.03 -13.12
CA VAL A 169 -3.36 2.60 -14.52
C VAL A 169 -4.68 2.82 -15.25
N TYR A 170 -4.61 3.40 -16.46
CA TYR A 170 -5.77 3.53 -17.35
C TYR A 170 -5.29 3.63 -18.80
N PHE A 171 -6.07 3.04 -19.70
CA PHE A 171 -5.79 3.04 -21.14
C PHE A 171 -6.73 3.97 -21.92
N ASP A 172 -7.84 4.35 -21.30
CA ASP A 172 -8.72 5.41 -21.79
C ASP A 172 -9.30 6.16 -20.56
N GLU A 173 -10.04 7.24 -20.83
CA GLU A 173 -10.53 8.11 -19.76
C GLU A 173 -11.74 7.54 -18.98
N LYS A 174 -12.25 6.38 -19.41
CA LYS A 174 -13.45 5.78 -18.80
C LYS A 174 -13.12 4.78 -17.71
N GLU A 175 -11.90 4.29 -17.67
CA GLU A 175 -11.48 3.23 -16.77
C GLU A 175 -10.28 3.66 -15.91
N LEU A 176 -10.14 3.04 -14.74
CA LEU A 176 -9.03 3.26 -13.84
C LEU A 176 -8.85 2.00 -12.98
N GLY A 177 -7.61 1.68 -12.67
CA GLY A 177 -7.35 0.53 -11.81
C GLY A 177 -5.89 0.29 -11.54
N ALA A 178 -5.48 -0.98 -11.63
CA ALA A 178 -4.12 -1.40 -11.32
C ALA A 178 -3.62 -2.40 -12.35
N ALA A 179 -2.29 -2.49 -12.45
CA ALA A 179 -1.62 -3.55 -13.18
C ALA A 179 -0.68 -4.28 -12.22
N THR A 180 -0.58 -5.61 -12.36
CA THR A 180 0.25 -6.42 -11.49
C THR A 180 1.32 -7.14 -12.30
N PHE A 181 2.45 -7.42 -11.65
CA PHE A 181 3.48 -8.30 -12.20
C PHE A 181 3.96 -9.24 -11.10
N ASP A 182 3.93 -10.52 -11.40
CA ASP A 182 4.43 -11.58 -10.54
C ASP A 182 5.66 -12.20 -11.22
N MET A 183 6.84 -11.98 -10.64
CA MET A 183 8.11 -12.42 -11.21
C MET A 183 8.22 -13.96 -11.26
N GLU A 184 7.70 -14.66 -10.25
CA GLU A 184 7.79 -16.13 -10.21
C GLU A 184 6.94 -16.77 -11.30
N ARG A 185 5.79 -16.18 -11.61
CA ARG A 185 4.88 -16.65 -12.66
C ARG A 185 5.22 -16.02 -14.02
N ASN A 186 6.03 -14.97 -14.03
CA ASN A 186 6.30 -14.11 -15.19
C ASN A 186 4.99 -13.67 -15.86
N ALA A 187 4.05 -13.19 -15.04
CA ALA A 187 2.71 -12.87 -15.49
C ALA A 187 2.35 -11.41 -15.15
N THR A 188 1.87 -10.69 -16.16
CA THR A 188 1.29 -9.34 -16.02
C THR A 188 -0.22 -9.45 -16.16
N GLU A 189 -0.95 -8.83 -15.25
CA GLU A 189 -2.41 -8.76 -15.31
C GLU A 189 -2.87 -7.31 -15.12
N TYR A 190 -4.05 -7.01 -15.65
CA TYR A 190 -4.65 -5.67 -15.60
C TYR A 190 -6.04 -5.79 -15.00
N VAL A 191 -6.29 -5.02 -13.96
CA VAL A 191 -7.58 -4.97 -13.29
C VAL A 191 -8.08 -3.53 -13.37
N LEU A 192 -9.08 -3.32 -14.20
CA LEU A 192 -9.64 -1.98 -14.43
C LEU A 192 -11.14 -1.99 -14.08
N THR A 193 -11.65 -0.84 -13.70
CA THR A 193 -13.06 -0.62 -13.39
C THR A 193 -13.46 0.77 -13.91
N GLU A 194 -14.75 1.03 -13.96
CA GLU A 194 -15.26 2.34 -14.38
C GLU A 194 -14.68 3.44 -13.50
N LYS A 195 -14.16 4.48 -14.14
CA LYS A 195 -13.57 5.64 -13.46
C LYS A 195 -14.67 6.53 -12.90
N ILE A 196 -14.71 6.69 -11.61
CA ILE A 196 -15.68 7.56 -10.93
C ILE A 196 -15.09 8.98 -10.90
N PRO A 197 -15.84 9.99 -11.35
CA PRO A 197 -15.33 11.36 -11.37
C PRO A 197 -15.00 11.89 -9.97
N GLY A 198 -13.92 12.65 -9.87
CA GLY A 198 -13.50 13.28 -8.62
C GLY A 198 -12.08 12.89 -8.21
N TYR A 199 -11.64 13.48 -7.11
CA TYR A 199 -10.37 13.18 -6.48
C TYR A 199 -10.65 12.80 -5.03
N TYR A 200 -10.20 11.62 -4.62
CA TYR A 200 -10.56 11.02 -3.32
C TYR A 200 -9.31 10.70 -2.53
N HIS A 201 -9.29 11.17 -1.28
CA HIS A 201 -8.17 10.92 -0.37
C HIS A 201 -8.30 9.56 0.32
N GLY A 202 -7.16 8.95 0.66
CA GLY A 202 -7.10 7.70 1.41
C GLY A 202 -7.34 6.44 0.59
N THR A 203 -7.52 6.58 -0.73
CA THR A 203 -7.76 5.43 -1.61
C THR A 203 -6.56 4.49 -1.69
N GLY A 204 -5.33 5.03 -1.58
CA GLY A 204 -4.11 4.21 -1.54
C GLY A 204 -4.11 3.28 -0.33
N ASP A 205 -4.38 3.83 0.86
CA ASP A 205 -4.41 3.04 2.10
C ASP A 205 -5.51 1.96 2.06
N VAL A 206 -6.69 2.32 1.54
CA VAL A 206 -7.81 1.39 1.38
C VAL A 206 -7.43 0.27 0.42
N PHE A 207 -6.83 0.62 -0.72
CA PHE A 207 -6.39 -0.34 -1.74
C PHE A 207 -5.34 -1.29 -1.16
N ALA A 208 -4.27 -0.75 -0.56
CA ALA A 208 -3.16 -1.58 -0.05
C ALA A 208 -3.64 -2.50 1.08
N SER A 209 -4.55 -2.03 1.93
CA SER A 209 -5.13 -2.84 3.01
C SER A 209 -5.98 -4.00 2.45
N ALA A 210 -6.79 -3.74 1.44
CA ALA A 210 -7.61 -4.77 0.79
C ALA A 210 -6.74 -5.78 0.03
N LEU A 211 -5.71 -5.29 -0.68
CA LEU A 211 -4.73 -6.15 -1.36
C LEU A 211 -4.05 -7.10 -0.37
N LEU A 212 -3.53 -6.54 0.72
CA LEU A 212 -2.87 -7.33 1.75
C LEU A 212 -3.83 -8.35 2.37
N SER A 213 -5.09 -7.95 2.58
CA SER A 213 -6.11 -8.88 3.11
C SER A 213 -6.31 -10.07 2.17
N GLY A 214 -6.32 -9.84 0.86
CA GLY A 214 -6.40 -10.93 -0.13
C GLY A 214 -5.20 -11.87 -0.02
N LEU A 215 -4.00 -11.31 -0.02
CA LEU A 215 -2.75 -12.10 0.06
C LEU A 215 -2.69 -12.94 1.34
N LEU A 216 -3.08 -12.37 2.49
CA LEU A 216 -3.10 -13.07 3.78
C LEU A 216 -4.18 -14.15 3.86
N ASN A 217 -5.18 -14.11 2.96
CA ASN A 217 -6.18 -15.17 2.82
C ASN A 217 -5.84 -16.13 1.68
N ASN A 218 -4.57 -16.16 1.27
CA ASN A 218 -4.00 -17.11 0.30
C ASN A 218 -4.55 -16.96 -1.13
N PHE A 219 -5.06 -15.79 -1.49
CA PHE A 219 -5.35 -15.50 -2.90
C PHE A 219 -4.03 -15.12 -3.61
N ASN A 220 -3.95 -15.42 -4.90
CA ASN A 220 -2.81 -14.99 -5.71
C ASN A 220 -2.83 -13.47 -5.90
N LEU A 221 -1.76 -12.91 -6.45
CA LEU A 221 -1.60 -11.46 -6.63
C LEU A 221 -2.73 -10.86 -7.48
N GLU A 222 -3.06 -11.52 -8.59
CA GLU A 222 -4.12 -11.07 -9.52
C GLU A 222 -5.46 -10.95 -8.79
N ARG A 223 -5.88 -12.02 -8.09
CA ARG A 223 -7.16 -12.03 -7.38
C ARG A 223 -7.17 -11.02 -6.22
N SER A 224 -6.06 -10.88 -5.51
CA SER A 224 -5.93 -9.90 -4.43
C SER A 224 -6.04 -8.47 -4.97
N ALA A 225 -5.43 -8.20 -6.12
CA ALA A 225 -5.55 -6.90 -6.78
C ALA A 225 -6.98 -6.64 -7.27
N GLU A 226 -7.66 -7.68 -7.80
CA GLU A 226 -9.07 -7.57 -8.20
C GLU A 226 -9.96 -7.18 -7.02
N ILE A 227 -9.78 -7.85 -5.88
CA ILE A 227 -10.51 -7.52 -4.63
C ILE A 227 -10.22 -6.07 -4.22
N ALA A 228 -8.95 -5.65 -4.28
CA ALA A 228 -8.54 -4.30 -3.88
C ALA A 228 -9.12 -3.23 -4.79
N VAL A 229 -9.07 -3.43 -6.12
CA VAL A 229 -9.64 -2.49 -7.10
C VAL A 229 -11.15 -2.36 -6.87
N ARG A 230 -11.87 -3.48 -6.76
CA ARG A 230 -13.33 -3.49 -6.56
C ARG A 230 -13.71 -2.79 -5.25
N PHE A 231 -13.06 -3.14 -4.15
CA PHE A 231 -13.36 -2.57 -2.83
C PHE A 231 -13.12 -1.06 -2.83
N THR A 232 -12.02 -0.61 -3.44
CA THR A 232 -11.68 0.81 -3.52
C THR A 232 -12.69 1.55 -4.40
N ALA A 233 -13.01 1.00 -5.58
CA ALA A 233 -13.96 1.62 -6.51
C ALA A 233 -15.35 1.71 -5.88
N GLU A 234 -15.80 0.67 -5.19
CA GLU A 234 -17.10 0.66 -4.49
C GLU A 234 -17.12 1.73 -3.38
N SER A 235 -16.02 1.86 -2.64
CA SER A 235 -15.90 2.88 -1.58
C SER A 235 -15.95 4.29 -2.16
N ILE A 236 -15.29 4.52 -3.29
CA ILE A 236 -15.35 5.79 -4.04
C ILE A 236 -16.79 6.04 -4.52
N LEU A 237 -17.43 5.03 -5.12
CA LEU A 237 -18.79 5.17 -5.65
C LEU A 237 -19.80 5.53 -4.54
N ARG A 238 -19.67 4.90 -3.36
CA ARG A 238 -20.51 5.24 -2.20
C ARG A 238 -20.30 6.68 -1.76
N THR A 239 -19.04 7.12 -1.71
CA THR A 239 -18.68 8.51 -1.38
C THR A 239 -19.29 9.50 -2.39
N PHE A 240 -19.14 9.19 -3.68
CA PHE A 240 -19.67 10.00 -4.77
C PHE A 240 -21.20 10.12 -4.67
N LYS A 241 -21.89 9.00 -4.49
CA LYS A 241 -23.37 8.98 -4.39
C LYS A 241 -23.87 9.70 -3.13
N ALA A 242 -23.17 9.54 -2.02
CA ALA A 242 -23.54 10.17 -0.74
C ALA A 242 -23.21 11.67 -0.72
N GLN A 243 -22.40 12.15 -1.66
CA GLN A 243 -21.91 13.53 -1.71
C GLN A 243 -21.28 13.97 -0.38
N THR A 244 -20.67 13.01 0.34
CA THR A 244 -19.94 13.33 1.57
C THR A 244 -18.66 14.09 1.22
N ASP A 245 -18.18 14.85 2.18
CA ASP A 245 -16.98 15.65 2.01
C ASP A 245 -15.77 14.73 1.83
N TYR A 246 -15.26 14.66 0.61
CA TYR A 246 -14.14 13.77 0.23
C TYR A 246 -12.83 14.10 0.97
N ARG A 247 -12.78 15.23 1.67
CA ARG A 247 -11.61 15.55 2.52
C ARG A 247 -11.48 14.58 3.69
N PHE A 248 -12.57 13.94 4.10
CA PHE A 248 -12.57 12.95 5.19
C PHE A 248 -12.27 11.52 4.74
N GLY A 249 -11.91 11.34 3.46
CA GLY A 249 -11.64 10.03 2.89
C GLY A 249 -12.88 9.42 2.24
N VAL A 250 -12.76 8.15 1.87
CA VAL A 250 -13.84 7.41 1.20
C VAL A 250 -14.68 6.63 2.21
N ASN A 251 -15.97 6.43 1.90
CA ASN A 251 -16.94 5.71 2.74
C ASN A 251 -16.75 4.19 2.59
N PHE A 252 -15.61 3.68 3.05
CA PHE A 252 -15.23 2.28 2.87
C PHE A 252 -15.94 1.33 3.84
N GLU A 253 -16.37 1.81 5.00
CA GLU A 253 -16.94 0.98 6.06
C GLU A 253 -18.19 0.23 5.57
N GLN A 254 -18.98 0.88 4.72
CA GLN A 254 -20.20 0.26 4.16
C GLN A 254 -19.89 -0.81 3.12
N SER A 255 -18.67 -0.83 2.60
CA SER A 255 -18.23 -1.84 1.64
C SER A 255 -17.57 -3.06 2.32
N ILE A 256 -17.29 -2.99 3.64
CA ILE A 256 -16.64 -4.08 4.38
C ILE A 256 -17.39 -5.42 4.25
N PRO A 257 -18.74 -5.48 4.35
CA PRO A 257 -19.42 -6.78 4.19
C PRO A 257 -19.16 -7.43 2.83
N ASP A 258 -19.04 -6.64 1.77
CA ASP A 258 -18.76 -7.16 0.44
C ASP A 258 -17.30 -7.61 0.32
N LEU A 259 -16.38 -6.87 0.93
CA LEU A 259 -14.97 -7.31 1.05
C LEU A 259 -14.89 -8.68 1.77
N LEU A 260 -15.60 -8.85 2.88
CA LEU A 260 -15.57 -10.12 3.64
C LEU A 260 -16.11 -11.29 2.80
N LYS A 261 -17.16 -11.08 1.98
CA LYS A 261 -17.66 -12.09 1.03
C LYS A 261 -16.59 -12.43 -0.02
N GLU A 262 -15.97 -11.41 -0.62
CA GLU A 262 -14.92 -11.61 -1.64
C GLU A 262 -13.72 -12.39 -1.05
N LEU A 263 -13.42 -12.17 0.22
CA LEU A 263 -12.38 -12.89 0.97
C LEU A 263 -12.85 -14.26 1.47
N LYS A 264 -14.14 -14.63 1.27
CA LYS A 264 -14.75 -15.89 1.72
C LYS A 264 -14.69 -16.04 3.26
N LEU A 265 -14.85 -14.94 3.97
CA LEU A 265 -14.82 -14.91 5.44
C LEU A 265 -16.23 -14.92 6.05
N ILE A 266 -17.26 -14.67 5.23
CA ILE A 266 -18.69 -14.79 5.58
C ILE A 266 -19.47 -15.30 4.38
#